data_fa14a491e4e0d4d69ecb19d95c04dacf
#
_entry.id   fa14a491e4e0d4d69ecb19d95c04dacf
#
_cell.length_a   1.000
_cell.length_b   1.000
_cell.length_c   1.000
_cell.angle_alpha   90.00
_cell.angle_beta   90.00
_cell.angle_gamma   90.00
#
_symmetry.space_group_name_H-M   'P 1'
#
loop_
_entity.id
_entity.type
_entity.pdbx_description
1 polymer ?
#
loop_
_entity_poly.entity_id
_entity_poly.type
_entity_poly.pdbx_seq_one_letter_code
_entity_poly.pdbx_strand_id
1 'polypeptide(L)'
;MRISTQAASQSALMDLMRAQREAFDAREQLSTGRKAPDLKGYGNSAEAIMSARSAQVRVEQYVSANTRLANRLDVQDLAYRELSDSVSDLRETLTTSDGTFLMNKVQESFDRAVIALNTRFNGSYVFAGVRTDTQPMTVSTIGQLQALGDPMDAFDNAERRQSTQIDDNMAVDVNATASEVADDLMGVFRRLADFNDGPNGPFDGPMTAAQQAFIQTEISNVIAAFEHVNEAMGENGARQARVEASVSGHAARSDYLTRMLADLEDADMAQAATRLTQAQTAVEVSAATFSILNQASLLPFLR
;
A
#
# COMPACT_ATOMS: atom_id res chain seq x y z
N MET A 1 38.00 64.29 -20.97
CA MET A 1 38.00 63.06 -21.79
C MET A 1 38.41 61.76 -21.02
N ARG A 2 39.37 61.79 -20.08
CA ARG A 2 39.79 60.57 -19.32
C ARG A 2 38.68 59.91 -18.47
N ILE A 3 37.83 60.69 -17.83
CA ILE A 3 36.75 60.16 -16.97
C ILE A 3 35.66 59.45 -17.80
N SER A 4 35.37 59.95 -19.00
CA SER A 4 34.34 59.34 -19.89
C SER A 4 34.79 57.99 -20.49
N THR A 5 36.07 57.80 -20.79
CA THR A 5 36.64 56.59 -21.33
C THR A 5 36.68 55.46 -20.26
N GLN A 6 37.05 55.85 -19.02
CA GLN A 6 37.07 54.90 -17.89
C GLN A 6 35.66 54.47 -17.51
N ALA A 7 34.68 55.38 -17.50
CA ALA A 7 33.27 55.03 -17.30
C ALA A 7 32.73 54.15 -18.42
N ALA A 8 33.08 54.39 -19.67
CA ALA A 8 32.69 53.53 -20.81
C ALA A 8 33.26 52.11 -20.71
N SER A 9 34.56 51.97 -20.30
CA SER A 9 35.19 50.66 -20.08
C SER A 9 34.56 49.92 -18.92
N GLN A 10 34.19 50.59 -17.82
CA GLN A 10 33.48 49.98 -16.69
C GLN A 10 32.04 49.50 -17.09
N SER A 11 31.33 50.31 -17.88
CA SER A 11 30.01 49.93 -18.40
C SER A 11 30.13 48.72 -19.30
N ALA A 12 31.09 48.68 -20.25
CA ALA A 12 31.30 47.52 -21.12
C ALA A 12 31.66 46.23 -20.34
N LEU A 13 32.43 46.35 -19.25
CA LEU A 13 32.74 45.22 -18.38
C LEU A 13 31.49 44.74 -17.64
N MET A 14 30.66 45.64 -17.13
CA MET A 14 29.40 45.25 -16.47
C MET A 14 28.42 44.57 -17.45
N ASP A 15 28.33 45.04 -18.69
CA ASP A 15 27.50 44.44 -19.72
C ASP A 15 28.01 43.04 -20.10
N LEU A 16 29.36 42.88 -20.21
CA LEU A 16 29.96 41.55 -20.43
C LEU A 16 29.61 40.56 -19.28
N MET A 17 29.77 41.03 -18.04
CA MET A 17 29.48 40.20 -16.85
C MET A 17 27.96 39.86 -16.74
N ARG A 18 27.09 40.74 -17.20
CA ARG A 18 25.64 40.47 -17.28
C ARG A 18 25.35 39.43 -18.35
N ALA A 19 25.88 39.61 -19.55
CA ALA A 19 25.68 38.65 -20.64
C ALA A 19 26.21 37.25 -20.30
N GLN A 20 27.37 37.17 -19.61
CA GLN A 20 27.90 35.88 -19.14
C GLN A 20 26.98 35.22 -18.12
N ARG A 21 26.39 35.96 -17.20
CA ARG A 21 25.42 35.41 -16.22
C ARG A 21 24.18 34.92 -16.92
N GLU A 22 23.62 35.70 -17.85
CA GLU A 22 22.44 35.29 -18.61
C GLU A 22 22.71 34.04 -19.45
N ALA A 23 23.90 33.90 -20.04
CA ALA A 23 24.31 32.69 -20.75
C ALA A 23 24.45 31.49 -19.82
N PHE A 24 24.98 31.68 -18.61
CA PHE A 24 25.10 30.65 -17.60
C PHE A 24 23.73 30.19 -17.12
N ASP A 25 22.83 31.11 -16.75
CA ASP A 25 21.48 30.83 -16.28
C ASP A 25 20.65 30.08 -17.36
N ALA A 26 20.73 30.57 -18.62
CA ALA A 26 20.02 29.90 -19.73
C ALA A 26 20.55 28.48 -20.00
N ARG A 27 21.87 28.27 -19.89
CA ARG A 27 22.49 26.95 -20.01
C ARG A 27 22.08 26.01 -18.88
N GLU A 28 22.00 26.53 -17.66
CA GLU A 28 21.56 25.77 -16.49
C GLU A 28 20.07 25.35 -16.63
N GLN A 29 19.20 26.26 -17.08
CA GLN A 29 17.81 25.95 -17.41
C GLN A 29 17.68 24.85 -18.47
N LEU A 30 18.50 24.90 -19.52
CA LEU A 30 18.54 23.88 -20.57
C LEU A 30 19.08 22.54 -20.06
N SER A 31 20.03 22.55 -19.13
CA SER A 31 20.62 21.34 -18.57
C SER A 31 19.72 20.66 -17.55
N THR A 32 19.02 21.43 -16.73
CA THR A 32 18.20 20.93 -15.61
C THR A 32 16.73 20.77 -15.97
N GLY A 33 16.27 21.44 -17.03
CA GLY A 33 14.85 21.53 -17.38
C GLY A 33 14.03 22.41 -16.41
N ARG A 34 14.65 23.07 -15.45
CA ARG A 34 13.99 23.86 -14.41
C ARG A 34 14.22 25.36 -14.58
N LYS A 35 13.22 26.16 -14.15
CA LYS A 35 13.30 27.64 -14.17
C LYS A 35 14.43 28.17 -13.30
N ALA A 36 14.73 27.49 -12.17
CA ALA A 36 15.78 27.90 -11.25
C ALA A 36 16.40 26.68 -10.55
N PRO A 37 17.69 26.76 -10.13
CA PRO A 37 18.37 25.67 -9.42
C PRO A 37 17.95 25.54 -7.96
N ASP A 38 17.49 26.62 -7.36
CA ASP A 38 17.10 26.66 -5.95
C ASP A 38 15.76 27.37 -5.73
N LEU A 39 15.21 27.24 -4.52
CA LEU A 39 13.91 27.84 -4.16
C LEU A 39 13.89 29.37 -4.23
N LYS A 40 15.05 30.04 -4.09
CA LYS A 40 15.11 31.51 -4.17
C LYS A 40 14.77 32.01 -5.57
N GLY A 41 15.12 31.24 -6.60
CA GLY A 41 14.84 31.59 -7.99
C GLY A 41 13.36 31.52 -8.37
N TYR A 42 12.52 30.83 -7.56
CA TYR A 42 11.07 30.74 -7.79
C TYR A 42 10.27 31.89 -7.14
N GLY A 43 10.91 32.74 -6.32
CA GLY A 43 10.27 33.91 -5.72
C GLY A 43 8.98 33.55 -4.98
N ASN A 44 7.86 34.15 -5.37
CA ASN A 44 6.54 33.94 -4.75
C ASN A 44 5.98 32.50 -4.93
N SER A 45 6.50 31.74 -5.90
CA SER A 45 6.06 30.35 -6.12
C SER A 45 6.76 29.34 -5.22
N ALA A 46 7.81 29.74 -4.49
CA ALA A 46 8.61 28.82 -3.66
C ALA A 46 7.78 28.15 -2.57
N GLU A 47 6.86 28.87 -1.92
CA GLU A 47 5.96 28.32 -0.89
C GLU A 47 5.00 27.28 -1.48
N ALA A 48 4.42 27.59 -2.65
CA ALA A 48 3.52 26.66 -3.35
C ALA A 48 4.26 25.37 -3.77
N ILE A 49 5.50 25.49 -4.26
CA ILE A 49 6.36 24.35 -4.62
C ILE A 49 6.66 23.49 -3.40
N MET A 50 7.05 24.08 -2.28
CA MET A 50 7.34 23.34 -1.04
C MET A 50 6.10 22.62 -0.53
N SER A 51 4.95 23.29 -0.52
CA SER A 51 3.67 22.72 -0.11
C SER A 51 3.26 21.56 -1.01
N ALA A 52 3.35 21.74 -2.33
CA ALA A 52 3.03 20.70 -3.31
C ALA A 52 3.95 19.48 -3.20
N ARG A 53 5.27 19.69 -3.02
CA ARG A 53 6.22 18.59 -2.81
C ARG A 53 5.94 17.83 -1.51
N SER A 54 5.64 18.54 -0.42
CA SER A 54 5.29 17.91 0.86
C SER A 54 3.99 17.08 0.74
N ALA A 55 3.00 17.59 0.01
CA ALA A 55 1.78 16.87 -0.28
C ALA A 55 2.04 15.65 -1.17
N GLN A 56 2.90 15.75 -2.18
CA GLN A 56 3.28 14.66 -3.07
C GLN A 56 3.93 13.51 -2.28
N VAL A 57 4.92 13.80 -1.44
CA VAL A 57 5.57 12.78 -0.61
C VAL A 57 4.55 12.06 0.29
N ARG A 58 3.61 12.79 0.90
CA ARG A 58 2.56 12.19 1.73
C ARG A 58 1.64 11.28 0.94
N VAL A 59 1.21 11.72 -0.23
CA VAL A 59 0.37 10.93 -1.14
C VAL A 59 1.10 9.65 -1.59
N GLU A 60 2.37 9.73 -1.95
CA GLU A 60 3.18 8.57 -2.33
C GLU A 60 3.33 7.56 -1.17
N GLN A 61 3.45 8.05 0.06
CA GLN A 61 3.47 7.20 1.26
C GLN A 61 2.13 6.46 1.43
N TYR A 62 0.98 7.16 1.24
CA TYR A 62 -0.33 6.52 1.29
C TYR A 62 -0.50 5.48 0.17
N VAL A 63 -0.12 5.79 -1.07
CA VAL A 63 -0.16 4.82 -2.18
C VAL A 63 0.62 3.56 -1.82
N SER A 64 1.85 3.72 -1.33
CA SER A 64 2.70 2.59 -0.95
C SER A 64 2.13 1.77 0.22
N ALA A 65 1.60 2.44 1.25
CA ALA A 65 1.00 1.78 2.40
C ALA A 65 -0.29 1.03 2.02
N ASN A 66 -1.16 1.68 1.24
CA ASN A 66 -2.44 1.12 0.82
C ASN A 66 -2.26 -0.05 -0.16
N THR A 67 -1.23 0.00 -1.04
CA THR A 67 -0.90 -1.14 -1.90
C THR A 67 -0.48 -2.36 -1.08
N ARG A 68 0.34 -2.17 -0.03
CA ARG A 68 0.68 -3.28 0.88
C ARG A 68 -0.52 -3.82 1.63
N LEU A 69 -1.45 -2.93 2.02
CA LEU A 69 -2.70 -3.31 2.67
C LEU A 69 -3.61 -4.10 1.71
N ALA A 70 -3.76 -3.65 0.46
CA ALA A 70 -4.52 -4.36 -0.57
C ALA A 70 -4.00 -5.80 -0.73
N ASN A 71 -2.69 -5.98 -0.92
CA ASN A 71 -2.07 -7.30 -1.04
C ASN A 71 -2.32 -8.19 0.21
N ARG A 72 -2.37 -7.60 1.40
CA ARG A 72 -2.69 -8.35 2.62
C ARG A 72 -4.16 -8.80 2.63
N LEU A 73 -5.09 -7.93 2.24
CA LEU A 73 -6.51 -8.25 2.14
C LEU A 73 -6.78 -9.31 1.05
N ASP A 74 -6.01 -9.32 -0.04
CA ASP A 74 -6.07 -10.36 -1.07
C ASP A 74 -5.67 -11.73 -0.52
N VAL A 75 -4.58 -11.79 0.26
CA VAL A 75 -4.17 -13.05 0.92
C VAL A 75 -5.20 -13.49 1.95
N GLN A 76 -5.84 -12.56 2.64
CA GLN A 76 -6.92 -12.85 3.58
C GLN A 76 -8.17 -13.37 2.85
N ASP A 77 -8.49 -12.83 1.67
CA ASP A 77 -9.58 -13.32 0.83
C ASP A 77 -9.36 -14.77 0.37
N LEU A 78 -8.12 -15.11 -0.03
CA LEU A 78 -7.77 -16.50 -0.35
C LEU A 78 -7.95 -17.41 0.86
N ALA A 79 -7.57 -17.00 2.05
CA ALA A 79 -7.76 -17.78 3.26
C ALA A 79 -9.25 -17.94 3.64
N TYR A 80 -10.08 -16.93 3.42
CA TYR A 80 -11.53 -17.06 3.59
C TYR A 80 -12.16 -18.05 2.61
N ARG A 81 -11.69 -18.07 1.35
CA ARG A 81 -12.16 -19.04 0.36
C ARG A 81 -11.81 -20.46 0.77
N GLU A 82 -10.57 -20.72 1.18
CA GLU A 82 -10.17 -22.03 1.71
C GLU A 82 -11.01 -22.45 2.92
N LEU A 83 -11.31 -21.51 3.82
CA LEU A 83 -12.17 -21.78 4.96
C LEU A 83 -13.61 -22.07 4.53
N SER A 84 -14.17 -21.30 3.60
CA SER A 84 -15.50 -21.52 3.03
C SER A 84 -15.62 -22.87 2.31
N ASP A 85 -14.58 -23.23 1.54
CA ASP A 85 -14.50 -24.53 0.86
C ASP A 85 -14.44 -25.67 1.89
N SER A 86 -13.64 -25.53 2.95
CA SER A 86 -13.60 -26.51 4.05
C SER A 86 -14.94 -26.72 4.73
N VAL A 87 -15.70 -25.63 4.98
CA VAL A 87 -17.04 -25.71 5.57
C VAL A 87 -18.04 -26.34 4.61
N SER A 88 -17.93 -26.03 3.31
CA SER A 88 -18.79 -26.64 2.26
C SER A 88 -18.54 -28.12 2.13
N ASP A 89 -17.28 -28.54 2.16
CA ASP A 89 -16.91 -29.97 2.11
C ASP A 89 -17.38 -30.75 3.37
N LEU A 90 -17.27 -30.08 4.54
CA LEU A 90 -17.83 -30.64 5.78
C LEU A 90 -19.34 -30.85 5.65
N ARG A 91 -20.08 -29.84 5.16
CA ARG A 91 -21.53 -29.94 4.94
C ARG A 91 -21.90 -31.08 3.96
N GLU A 92 -21.17 -31.17 2.83
CA GLU A 92 -21.36 -32.22 1.86
C GLU A 92 -21.11 -33.62 2.49
N THR A 93 -20.02 -33.72 3.24
CA THR A 93 -19.65 -34.94 3.97
C THR A 93 -20.77 -35.37 4.94
N LEU A 94 -21.29 -34.44 5.75
CA LEU A 94 -22.37 -34.75 6.70
C LEU A 94 -23.69 -35.09 6.01
N THR A 95 -23.93 -34.55 4.82
CA THR A 95 -25.17 -34.80 4.06
C THR A 95 -25.16 -36.12 3.31
N THR A 96 -23.99 -36.50 2.78
CA THR A 96 -23.89 -37.65 1.84
C THR A 96 -23.30 -38.91 2.46
N SER A 97 -22.61 -38.81 3.61
CA SER A 97 -21.96 -39.96 4.24
C SER A 97 -22.96 -40.94 4.84
N ASP A 98 -22.67 -42.23 4.70
CA ASP A 98 -23.34 -43.31 5.41
C ASP A 98 -22.74 -43.61 6.80
N GLY A 99 -21.76 -42.80 7.24
CA GLY A 99 -20.99 -43.01 8.47
C GLY A 99 -19.60 -43.59 8.24
N THR A 100 -19.42 -44.36 7.15
CA THR A 100 -18.13 -44.96 6.83
C THR A 100 -17.11 -43.87 6.48
N PHE A 101 -15.97 -43.86 7.15
CA PHE A 101 -14.90 -42.86 6.98
C PHE A 101 -15.33 -41.41 7.27
N LEU A 102 -16.50 -41.20 7.92
CA LEU A 102 -16.98 -39.85 8.22
C LEU A 102 -15.90 -39.00 8.95
N MET A 103 -15.37 -39.53 10.05
CA MET A 103 -14.39 -38.81 10.88
C MET A 103 -13.06 -38.54 10.17
N ASN A 104 -12.67 -39.38 9.20
CA ASN A 104 -11.50 -39.10 8.39
C ASN A 104 -11.71 -37.85 7.51
N LYS A 105 -12.87 -37.69 6.91
CA LYS A 105 -13.21 -36.52 6.10
C LYS A 105 -13.42 -35.26 6.96
N VAL A 106 -13.98 -35.44 8.17
CA VAL A 106 -14.13 -34.38 9.16
C VAL A 106 -12.72 -33.85 9.57
N GLN A 107 -11.75 -34.77 9.82
CA GLN A 107 -10.37 -34.42 10.12
C GLN A 107 -9.73 -33.65 8.95
N GLU A 108 -9.95 -34.08 7.71
CA GLU A 108 -9.43 -33.41 6.51
C GLU A 108 -9.97 -31.97 6.38
N SER A 109 -11.27 -31.76 6.63
CA SER A 109 -11.88 -30.43 6.63
C SER A 109 -11.32 -29.55 7.78
N PHE A 110 -11.14 -30.17 8.96
CA PHE A 110 -10.51 -29.47 10.10
C PHE A 110 -9.08 -29.01 9.77
N ASP A 111 -8.26 -29.88 9.20
CA ASP A 111 -6.87 -29.56 8.85
C ASP A 111 -6.80 -28.40 7.86
N ARG A 112 -7.68 -28.36 6.87
CA ARG A 112 -7.80 -27.24 5.92
C ARG A 112 -8.22 -25.94 6.61
N ALA A 113 -9.19 -26.00 7.51
CA ALA A 113 -9.64 -24.85 8.29
C ALA A 113 -8.49 -24.29 9.17
N VAL A 114 -7.73 -25.14 9.83
CA VAL A 114 -6.55 -24.75 10.63
C VAL A 114 -5.48 -24.10 9.78
N ILE A 115 -5.19 -24.65 8.59
CA ILE A 115 -4.23 -24.08 7.64
C ILE A 115 -4.70 -22.69 7.18
N ALA A 116 -5.97 -22.54 6.82
CA ALA A 116 -6.55 -21.28 6.40
C ALA A 116 -6.46 -20.20 7.49
N LEU A 117 -6.83 -20.54 8.74
CA LEU A 117 -6.78 -19.63 9.90
C LEU A 117 -5.34 -19.22 10.28
N ASN A 118 -4.36 -20.07 9.99
CA ASN A 118 -2.93 -19.81 10.26
C ASN A 118 -2.19 -19.22 9.05
N THR A 119 -2.91 -18.68 8.06
CA THR A 119 -2.31 -18.04 6.89
C THR A 119 -1.45 -16.85 7.30
N ARG A 120 -0.31 -16.69 6.59
CA ARG A 120 0.65 -15.61 6.81
C ARG A 120 0.81 -14.74 5.58
N PHE A 121 1.03 -13.45 5.83
CA PHE A 121 1.46 -12.48 4.85
C PHE A 121 2.73 -11.77 5.34
N ASN A 122 3.81 -11.85 4.58
CA ASN A 122 5.13 -11.30 4.96
C ASN A 122 5.57 -11.67 6.38
N GLY A 123 5.36 -12.94 6.78
CA GLY A 123 5.75 -13.46 8.08
C GLY A 123 4.77 -13.19 9.23
N SER A 124 3.76 -12.34 9.02
CA SER A 124 2.74 -12.01 10.01
C SER A 124 1.44 -12.79 9.75
N TYR A 125 0.79 -13.27 10.78
CA TYR A 125 -0.51 -13.92 10.66
C TYR A 125 -1.62 -12.93 10.32
N VAL A 126 -2.51 -13.31 9.39
CA VAL A 126 -3.57 -12.42 8.90
C VAL A 126 -4.78 -12.38 9.83
N PHE A 127 -5.01 -13.42 10.64
CA PHE A 127 -6.15 -13.54 11.56
C PHE A 127 -5.80 -13.38 13.06
N ALA A 128 -4.59 -12.93 13.39
CA ALA A 128 -4.13 -12.81 14.77
C ALA A 128 -4.55 -11.50 15.48
N GLY A 129 -5.33 -10.63 14.82
CA GLY A 129 -5.64 -9.31 15.35
C GLY A 129 -4.39 -8.41 15.44
N VAL A 130 -4.20 -7.71 16.56
CA VAL A 130 -3.02 -6.85 16.78
C VAL A 130 -1.74 -7.64 17.14
N ARG A 131 -1.84 -8.92 17.51
CA ARG A 131 -0.70 -9.80 17.81
C ARG A 131 -0.25 -10.60 16.59
N THR A 132 0.18 -9.93 15.56
CA THR A 132 0.48 -10.51 14.23
C THR A 132 1.60 -11.54 14.19
N ASP A 133 2.40 -11.67 15.23
CA ASP A 133 3.48 -12.63 15.42
C ASP A 133 3.03 -13.93 16.11
N THR A 134 1.82 -13.94 16.68
CA THR A 134 1.27 -15.09 17.41
C THR A 134 0.38 -15.92 16.48
N GLN A 135 0.56 -17.23 16.50
CA GLN A 135 -0.26 -18.17 15.74
C GLN A 135 -1.71 -18.16 16.24
N PRO A 136 -2.70 -17.79 15.39
CA PRO A 136 -4.08 -17.63 15.84
C PRO A 136 -4.73 -18.92 16.30
N MET A 137 -4.49 -20.03 15.61
CA MET A 137 -5.05 -21.34 15.92
C MET A 137 -3.96 -22.25 16.48
N THR A 138 -4.06 -22.61 17.75
CA THR A 138 -2.99 -23.32 18.51
C THR A 138 -3.05 -24.84 18.38
N VAL A 139 -4.24 -25.38 18.07
CA VAL A 139 -4.45 -26.84 17.91
C VAL A 139 -4.25 -27.25 16.46
N SER A 140 -3.77 -28.45 16.25
CA SER A 140 -3.50 -29.03 14.92
C SER A 140 -4.28 -30.31 14.64
N THR A 141 -5.01 -30.85 15.63
CA THR A 141 -5.85 -32.06 15.47
C THR A 141 -7.17 -31.91 16.21
N ILE A 142 -8.19 -32.56 15.75
CA ILE A 142 -9.49 -32.57 16.41
C ILE A 142 -9.40 -33.12 17.84
N GLY A 143 -8.53 -34.12 18.08
CA GLY A 143 -8.29 -34.65 19.43
C GLY A 143 -7.71 -33.63 20.39
N GLN A 144 -6.86 -32.73 19.91
CA GLN A 144 -6.38 -31.58 20.73
C GLN A 144 -7.54 -30.61 21.02
N LEU A 145 -8.37 -30.31 20.03
CA LEU A 145 -9.54 -29.44 20.21
C LEU A 145 -10.54 -30.06 21.24
N GLN A 146 -10.76 -31.34 21.16
CA GLN A 146 -11.63 -32.09 22.09
C GLN A 146 -11.10 -32.06 23.52
N ALA A 147 -9.78 -32.10 23.71
CA ALA A 147 -9.16 -32.06 25.02
C ALA A 147 -9.28 -30.69 25.74
N LEU A 148 -9.64 -29.62 25.02
CA LEU A 148 -9.88 -28.29 25.56
C LEU A 148 -11.24 -28.22 26.28
N GLY A 149 -11.35 -27.36 27.32
CA GLY A 149 -12.61 -27.11 28.01
C GLY A 149 -13.63 -26.37 27.16
N ASP A 150 -13.18 -25.42 26.37
CA ASP A 150 -13.96 -24.60 25.45
C ASP A 150 -13.29 -24.57 24.07
N PRO A 151 -14.01 -24.62 22.94
CA PRO A 151 -13.45 -24.40 21.60
C PRO A 151 -12.71 -23.08 21.48
N MET A 152 -13.12 -22.03 22.19
CA MET A 152 -12.45 -20.73 22.23
C MET A 152 -11.01 -20.81 22.78
N ASP A 153 -10.69 -21.78 23.62
CA ASP A 153 -9.32 -21.98 24.13
C ASP A 153 -8.33 -22.45 23.04
N ALA A 154 -8.85 -22.84 21.87
CA ALA A 154 -8.02 -23.19 20.72
C ALA A 154 -7.42 -21.95 20.03
N PHE A 155 -7.93 -20.76 20.31
CA PHE A 155 -7.51 -19.51 19.70
C PHE A 155 -6.57 -18.73 20.61
N ASP A 156 -5.43 -18.26 20.05
CA ASP A 156 -4.50 -17.34 20.69
C ASP A 156 -4.33 -16.04 19.87
N ASN A 157 -5.43 -15.57 19.28
CA ASN A 157 -5.48 -14.25 18.65
C ASN A 157 -5.79 -13.16 19.67
N ALA A 158 -5.46 -11.90 19.30
CA ALA A 158 -5.90 -10.76 20.10
C ALA A 158 -7.39 -10.48 19.92
N GLU A 159 -8.06 -9.98 20.94
CA GLU A 159 -9.47 -9.53 20.83
C GLU A 159 -9.64 -8.30 19.94
N ARG A 160 -8.59 -7.48 19.81
CA ARG A 160 -8.63 -6.24 19.00
C ARG A 160 -8.18 -6.48 17.58
N ARG A 161 -8.97 -5.97 16.63
CA ARG A 161 -8.59 -5.87 15.22
C ARG A 161 -7.48 -4.82 15.05
N GLN A 162 -6.60 -5.04 14.08
CA GLN A 162 -5.61 -4.06 13.67
C GLN A 162 -6.30 -3.02 12.77
N SER A 163 -6.10 -1.73 13.04
CA SER A 163 -6.59 -0.64 12.19
C SER A 163 -5.43 0.13 11.55
N THR A 164 -5.61 0.59 10.33
CA THR A 164 -4.62 1.36 9.57
C THR A 164 -5.29 2.55 8.90
N GLN A 165 -4.62 3.71 8.94
CA GLN A 165 -5.06 4.89 8.19
C GLN A 165 -4.75 4.71 6.70
N ILE A 166 -5.77 4.89 5.85
CA ILE A 166 -5.67 4.84 4.39
C ILE A 166 -5.73 6.23 3.74
N ASP A 167 -6.11 7.26 4.52
CA ASP A 167 -6.10 8.69 4.16
C ASP A 167 -6.02 9.51 5.46
N ASP A 168 -5.81 10.82 5.37
CA ASP A 168 -5.69 11.75 6.50
C ASP A 168 -6.84 11.61 7.52
N ASN A 169 -8.06 11.32 7.05
CA ASN A 169 -9.27 11.21 7.89
C ASN A 169 -9.99 9.85 7.77
N MET A 170 -9.37 8.85 7.18
CA MET A 170 -10.00 7.54 6.98
C MET A 170 -9.10 6.42 7.46
N ALA A 171 -9.63 5.62 8.40
CA ALA A 171 -9.02 4.39 8.86
C ALA A 171 -9.89 3.17 8.50
N VAL A 172 -9.25 2.03 8.30
CA VAL A 172 -9.90 0.76 7.99
C VAL A 172 -9.32 -0.32 8.90
N ASP A 173 -10.18 -1.18 9.45
CA ASP A 173 -9.74 -2.38 10.14
C ASP A 173 -9.14 -3.35 9.12
N VAL A 174 -7.93 -3.82 9.42
CA VAL A 174 -7.12 -4.58 8.47
C VAL A 174 -7.51 -6.05 8.45
N ASN A 175 -8.04 -6.57 9.58
CA ASN A 175 -8.31 -8.00 9.74
C ASN A 175 -9.54 -8.26 10.62
N ALA A 176 -10.13 -9.44 10.45
CA ALA A 176 -10.90 -10.11 11.48
C ALA A 176 -9.98 -11.01 12.31
N THR A 177 -10.41 -11.46 13.47
CA THR A 177 -9.67 -12.41 14.28
C THR A 177 -10.14 -13.84 13.96
N ALA A 178 -9.27 -14.83 14.18
CA ALA A 178 -9.61 -16.23 13.92
C ALA A 178 -10.81 -16.69 14.74
N SER A 179 -10.90 -16.27 16.00
CA SER A 179 -12.03 -16.59 16.87
C SER A 179 -13.35 -15.99 16.38
N GLU A 180 -13.35 -14.74 15.89
CA GLU A 180 -14.57 -14.12 15.32
C GLU A 180 -15.09 -14.86 14.09
N VAL A 181 -14.21 -15.48 13.30
CA VAL A 181 -14.57 -16.11 12.03
C VAL A 181 -14.92 -17.58 12.18
N ALA A 182 -14.30 -18.30 13.13
CA ALA A 182 -14.31 -19.76 13.14
C ALA A 182 -14.68 -20.41 14.46
N ASP A 183 -15.13 -19.66 15.48
CA ASP A 183 -15.56 -20.25 16.75
C ASP A 183 -16.69 -21.26 16.57
N ASP A 184 -17.75 -20.89 15.86
CA ASP A 184 -18.88 -21.79 15.58
C ASP A 184 -18.45 -23.07 14.84
N LEU A 185 -17.52 -22.92 13.87
CA LEU A 185 -16.97 -24.03 13.11
C LEU A 185 -16.15 -24.97 14.01
N MET A 186 -15.33 -24.44 14.89
CA MET A 186 -14.56 -25.24 15.86
C MET A 186 -15.49 -25.96 16.84
N GLY A 187 -16.59 -25.32 17.21
CA GLY A 187 -17.64 -25.91 17.99
C GLY A 187 -18.29 -27.14 17.31
N VAL A 188 -18.52 -27.07 15.99
CA VAL A 188 -19.02 -28.20 15.20
C VAL A 188 -18.03 -29.36 15.21
N PHE A 189 -16.75 -29.10 14.90
CA PHE A 189 -15.71 -30.14 14.88
C PHE A 189 -15.60 -30.86 16.22
N ARG A 190 -15.62 -30.10 17.31
CA ARG A 190 -15.58 -30.68 18.65
C ARG A 190 -16.78 -31.54 18.94
N ARG A 191 -18.03 -31.09 18.70
CA ARG A 191 -19.24 -31.86 18.94
C ARG A 191 -19.28 -33.13 18.13
N LEU A 192 -18.78 -33.13 16.89
CA LEU A 192 -18.63 -34.33 16.04
C LEU A 192 -17.68 -35.34 16.68
N ALA A 193 -16.55 -34.89 17.23
CA ALA A 193 -15.58 -35.73 17.91
C ALA A 193 -16.18 -36.32 19.23
N ASP A 194 -16.77 -35.45 20.07
CA ASP A 194 -17.39 -35.84 21.32
C ASP A 194 -18.50 -36.87 21.13
N PHE A 195 -19.30 -36.69 20.08
CA PHE A 195 -20.34 -37.66 19.75
C PHE A 195 -19.76 -39.00 19.26
N ASN A 196 -18.72 -38.94 18.39
CA ASN A 196 -18.03 -40.13 17.90
C ASN A 196 -17.46 -41.00 19.01
N ASP A 197 -16.87 -40.38 20.03
CA ASP A 197 -16.28 -41.07 21.18
C ASP A 197 -17.28 -41.36 22.29
N GLY A 198 -18.51 -40.87 22.13
CA GLY A 198 -19.58 -41.02 23.09
C GLY A 198 -20.35 -42.36 22.95
N PRO A 199 -21.41 -42.57 23.78
CA PRO A 199 -22.16 -43.85 23.84
C PRO A 199 -22.92 -44.16 22.58
N ASN A 200 -23.15 -43.20 21.68
CA ASN A 200 -23.84 -43.38 20.39
C ASN A 200 -22.88 -43.45 19.19
N GLY A 201 -21.59 -43.35 19.43
CA GLY A 201 -20.52 -43.56 18.44
C GLY A 201 -20.01 -45.00 18.43
N PRO A 202 -18.96 -45.28 17.64
CA PRO A 202 -18.37 -44.44 16.62
C PRO A 202 -19.18 -44.41 15.30
N PHE A 203 -18.80 -43.49 14.40
CA PHE A 203 -19.26 -43.48 13.00
C PHE A 203 -18.39 -44.44 12.17
N ASP A 204 -18.76 -45.73 12.11
CA ASP A 204 -17.98 -46.79 11.46
C ASP A 204 -18.76 -47.61 10.45
N GLY A 205 -20.01 -47.24 10.15
CA GLY A 205 -20.88 -47.96 9.23
C GLY A 205 -22.24 -47.27 9.07
N PRO A 206 -23.28 -47.99 8.63
CA PRO A 206 -24.60 -47.40 8.45
C PRO A 206 -25.11 -46.69 9.70
N MET A 207 -25.50 -45.44 9.57
CA MET A 207 -25.89 -44.58 10.68
C MET A 207 -27.13 -45.07 11.40
N THR A 208 -27.09 -45.15 12.70
CA THR A 208 -28.25 -45.34 13.59
C THR A 208 -29.20 -44.15 13.56
N ALA A 209 -30.42 -44.28 14.04
CA ALA A 209 -31.36 -43.17 14.14
C ALA A 209 -30.84 -42.02 15.03
N ALA A 210 -30.10 -42.34 16.11
CA ALA A 210 -29.49 -41.34 16.98
C ALA A 210 -28.37 -40.56 16.26
N GLN A 211 -27.54 -41.26 15.50
CA GLN A 211 -26.48 -40.63 14.68
C GLN A 211 -27.09 -39.74 13.59
N GLN A 212 -28.13 -40.21 12.88
CA GLN A 212 -28.81 -39.39 11.87
C GLN A 212 -29.43 -38.13 12.46
N ALA A 213 -30.10 -38.21 13.62
CA ALA A 213 -30.67 -37.04 14.28
C ALA A 213 -29.59 -36.03 14.71
N PHE A 214 -28.46 -36.51 15.23
CA PHE A 214 -27.32 -35.67 15.60
C PHE A 214 -26.73 -34.99 14.36
N ILE A 215 -26.44 -35.72 13.29
CA ILE A 215 -25.88 -35.17 12.04
C ILE A 215 -26.81 -34.11 11.43
N GLN A 216 -28.16 -34.34 11.48
CA GLN A 216 -29.10 -33.29 11.02
C GLN A 216 -28.99 -31.99 11.79
N THR A 217 -28.76 -32.08 13.11
CA THR A 217 -28.51 -30.88 13.94
C THR A 217 -27.21 -30.22 13.55
N GLU A 218 -26.10 -30.97 13.38
CA GLU A 218 -24.80 -30.43 13.03
C GLU A 218 -24.78 -29.86 11.60
N ILE A 219 -25.54 -30.37 10.65
CA ILE A 219 -25.73 -29.76 9.33
C ILE A 219 -26.25 -28.31 9.48
N SER A 220 -27.21 -28.09 10.39
CA SER A 220 -27.74 -26.75 10.64
C SER A 220 -26.68 -25.82 11.25
N ASN A 221 -25.86 -26.35 12.15
CA ASN A 221 -24.75 -25.61 12.76
C ASN A 221 -23.64 -25.29 11.73
N VAL A 222 -23.34 -26.21 10.83
CA VAL A 222 -22.37 -25.97 9.70
C VAL A 222 -22.90 -24.90 8.76
N ILE A 223 -24.21 -24.87 8.48
CA ILE A 223 -24.83 -23.81 7.66
C ILE A 223 -24.63 -22.45 8.34
N ALA A 224 -24.87 -22.34 9.65
CA ALA A 224 -24.63 -21.10 10.40
C ALA A 224 -23.13 -20.67 10.36
N ALA A 225 -22.20 -21.62 10.56
CA ALA A 225 -20.78 -21.37 10.45
C ALA A 225 -20.38 -20.90 9.02
N PHE A 226 -21.00 -21.48 7.99
CA PHE A 226 -20.81 -21.08 6.60
C PHE A 226 -21.26 -19.61 6.36
N GLU A 227 -22.42 -19.23 6.91
CA GLU A 227 -22.94 -17.87 6.82
C GLU A 227 -21.99 -16.87 7.48
N HIS A 228 -21.45 -17.18 8.66
CA HIS A 228 -20.47 -16.34 9.36
C HIS A 228 -19.16 -16.15 8.55
N VAL A 229 -18.63 -17.22 7.96
CA VAL A 229 -17.43 -17.12 7.10
C VAL A 229 -17.72 -16.25 5.87
N ASN A 230 -18.88 -16.40 5.23
CA ASN A 230 -19.26 -15.60 4.07
C ASN A 230 -19.51 -14.13 4.44
N GLU A 231 -20.07 -13.84 5.61
CA GLU A 231 -20.21 -12.47 6.11
C GLU A 231 -18.84 -11.82 6.31
N ALA A 232 -17.90 -12.52 6.96
CA ALA A 232 -16.53 -12.05 7.15
C ALA A 232 -15.80 -11.84 5.81
N MET A 233 -16.01 -12.73 4.84
CA MET A 233 -15.50 -12.59 3.46
C MET A 233 -16.11 -11.36 2.76
N GLY A 234 -17.40 -11.12 2.91
CA GLY A 234 -18.08 -9.93 2.38
C GLY A 234 -17.57 -8.63 2.99
N GLU A 235 -17.32 -8.60 4.30
CA GLU A 235 -16.67 -7.45 4.97
C GLU A 235 -15.24 -7.22 4.44
N ASN A 236 -14.49 -8.30 4.21
CA ASN A 236 -13.15 -8.20 3.62
C ASN A 236 -13.20 -7.59 2.22
N GLY A 237 -14.15 -8.02 1.38
CA GLY A 237 -14.39 -7.44 0.05
C GLY A 237 -14.76 -5.94 0.12
N ALA A 238 -15.57 -5.53 1.09
CA ALA A 238 -15.89 -4.13 1.31
C ALA A 238 -14.65 -3.31 1.74
N ARG A 239 -13.75 -3.89 2.53
CA ARG A 239 -12.47 -3.27 2.90
C ARG A 239 -11.55 -3.14 1.70
N GLN A 240 -11.42 -4.18 0.86
CA GLN A 240 -10.66 -4.16 -0.40
C GLN A 240 -11.15 -3.01 -1.30
N ALA A 241 -12.45 -2.91 -1.53
CA ALA A 241 -13.02 -1.84 -2.36
C ALA A 241 -12.69 -0.43 -1.83
N ARG A 242 -12.71 -0.23 -0.50
CA ARG A 242 -12.33 1.06 0.11
C ARG A 242 -10.84 1.38 -0.09
N VAL A 243 -9.98 0.39 0.08
CA VAL A 243 -8.53 0.54 -0.11
C VAL A 243 -8.21 0.83 -1.57
N GLU A 244 -8.80 0.11 -2.52
CA GLU A 244 -8.64 0.34 -3.96
C GLU A 244 -9.12 1.74 -4.37
N ALA A 245 -10.27 2.17 -3.87
CA ALA A 245 -10.77 3.53 -4.11
C ALA A 245 -9.80 4.59 -3.57
N SER A 246 -9.21 4.35 -2.38
CA SER A 246 -8.19 5.23 -1.80
C SER A 246 -6.91 5.25 -2.63
N VAL A 247 -6.41 4.10 -3.09
CA VAL A 247 -5.23 4.02 -3.99
C VAL A 247 -5.48 4.82 -5.27
N SER A 248 -6.63 4.62 -5.91
CA SER A 248 -7.01 5.35 -7.13
C SER A 248 -7.11 6.86 -6.88
N GLY A 249 -7.72 7.28 -5.77
CA GLY A 249 -7.82 8.69 -5.38
C GLY A 249 -6.45 9.33 -5.12
N HIS A 250 -5.56 8.62 -4.44
CA HIS A 250 -4.20 9.10 -4.20
C HIS A 250 -3.36 9.13 -5.48
N ALA A 251 -3.51 8.17 -6.39
CA ALA A 251 -2.85 8.18 -7.69
C ALA A 251 -3.26 9.40 -8.51
N ALA A 252 -4.56 9.69 -8.60
CA ALA A 252 -5.06 10.89 -9.30
C ALA A 252 -4.54 12.19 -8.66
N ARG A 253 -4.43 12.24 -7.32
CA ARG A 253 -3.88 13.39 -6.59
C ARG A 253 -2.38 13.54 -6.84
N SER A 254 -1.62 12.44 -6.91
CA SER A 254 -0.20 12.44 -7.27
C SER A 254 0.03 12.99 -8.68
N ASP A 255 -0.77 12.55 -9.65
CA ASP A 255 -0.72 13.04 -11.04
C ASP A 255 -1.05 14.55 -11.13
N TYR A 256 -2.02 15.02 -10.35
CA TYR A 256 -2.33 16.44 -10.27
C TYR A 256 -1.17 17.26 -9.69
N LEU A 257 -0.58 16.80 -8.58
CA LEU A 257 0.56 17.47 -7.95
C LEU A 257 1.79 17.47 -8.86
N THR A 258 2.05 16.37 -9.58
CA THR A 258 3.14 16.28 -10.56
C THR A 258 2.98 17.31 -11.67
N ARG A 259 1.77 17.46 -12.23
CA ARG A 259 1.49 18.49 -13.25
C ARG A 259 1.62 19.90 -12.68
N MET A 260 1.09 20.13 -11.48
CA MET A 260 1.21 21.43 -10.81
C MET A 260 2.69 21.82 -10.55
N LEU A 261 3.50 20.85 -10.12
CA LEU A 261 4.93 21.06 -9.93
C LEU A 261 5.63 21.32 -11.26
N ALA A 262 5.33 20.60 -12.32
CA ALA A 262 5.86 20.83 -13.66
C ALA A 262 5.54 22.25 -14.15
N ASP A 263 4.30 22.71 -14.02
CA ASP A 263 3.91 24.10 -14.39
C ASP A 263 4.68 25.17 -13.61
N LEU A 264 4.98 24.90 -12.34
CA LEU A 264 5.70 25.83 -11.48
C LEU A 264 7.22 25.79 -11.69
N GLU A 265 7.80 24.61 -11.87
CA GLU A 265 9.25 24.38 -11.85
C GLU A 265 9.88 24.29 -13.23
N ASP A 266 9.19 23.75 -14.25
CA ASP A 266 9.79 23.44 -15.54
C ASP A 266 10.05 24.71 -16.37
N ALA A 267 11.24 24.76 -16.98
CA ALA A 267 11.64 25.81 -17.89
C ALA A 267 11.01 25.60 -19.28
N ASP A 268 10.62 26.69 -19.91
CA ASP A 268 10.35 26.69 -21.35
C ASP A 268 11.69 26.53 -22.11
N MET A 269 11.93 25.30 -22.58
CA MET A 269 13.17 24.93 -23.27
C MET A 269 13.41 25.73 -24.55
N ALA A 270 12.35 26.12 -25.27
CA ALA A 270 12.49 26.92 -26.49
C ALA A 270 12.91 28.35 -26.15
N GLN A 271 12.31 28.92 -25.09
CA GLN A 271 12.69 30.24 -24.61
C GLN A 271 14.11 30.23 -24.02
N ALA A 272 14.48 29.19 -23.24
CA ALA A 272 15.83 29.06 -22.69
C ALA A 272 16.90 28.95 -23.77
N ALA A 273 16.65 28.16 -24.84
CA ALA A 273 17.54 28.07 -26.00
C ALA A 273 17.71 29.41 -26.72
N THR A 274 16.61 30.13 -26.93
CA THR A 274 16.64 31.47 -27.53
C THR A 274 17.44 32.45 -26.68
N ARG A 275 17.25 32.47 -25.35
CA ARG A 275 18.01 33.28 -24.40
C ARG A 275 19.49 32.93 -24.43
N LEU A 276 19.84 31.63 -24.48
CA LEU A 276 21.25 31.23 -24.57
C LEU A 276 21.92 31.77 -25.80
N THR A 277 21.31 31.65 -26.99
CA THR A 277 21.85 32.18 -28.24
C THR A 277 22.02 33.70 -28.19
N GLN A 278 21.02 34.41 -27.68
CA GLN A 278 21.09 35.86 -27.53
C GLN A 278 22.19 36.28 -26.53
N ALA A 279 22.33 35.62 -25.40
CA ALA A 279 23.34 35.88 -24.41
C ALA A 279 24.77 35.59 -24.95
N GLN A 280 24.93 34.50 -25.71
CA GLN A 280 26.20 34.18 -26.38
C GLN A 280 26.62 35.30 -27.35
N THR A 281 25.71 35.75 -28.18
CA THR A 281 25.95 36.89 -29.09
C THR A 281 26.27 38.16 -28.32
N ALA A 282 25.57 38.43 -27.21
CA ALA A 282 25.86 39.60 -26.35
C ALA A 282 27.23 39.48 -25.69
N VAL A 283 27.67 38.30 -25.26
CA VAL A 283 29.02 38.07 -24.73
C VAL A 283 30.09 38.39 -25.79
N GLU A 284 29.91 37.90 -27.02
CA GLU A 284 30.84 38.15 -28.12
C GLU A 284 30.96 39.65 -28.45
N VAL A 285 29.82 40.34 -28.59
CA VAL A 285 29.77 41.76 -28.88
C VAL A 285 30.39 42.60 -27.72
N SER A 286 30.02 42.28 -26.48
CA SER A 286 30.54 42.99 -25.30
C SER A 286 32.04 42.78 -25.12
N ALA A 287 32.55 41.56 -25.37
CA ALA A 287 33.97 41.25 -25.31
C ALA A 287 34.74 42.00 -26.40
N ALA A 288 34.24 42.07 -27.64
CA ALA A 288 34.82 42.84 -28.72
C ALA A 288 34.85 44.34 -28.38
N THR A 289 33.75 44.90 -27.88
CA THR A 289 33.65 46.30 -27.49
C THR A 289 34.64 46.65 -26.36
N PHE A 290 34.72 45.80 -25.34
CA PHE A 290 35.66 45.95 -24.23
C PHE A 290 37.14 45.94 -24.72
N SER A 291 37.47 45.04 -25.65
CA SER A 291 38.80 44.95 -26.25
C SER A 291 39.17 46.22 -27.02
N ILE A 292 38.24 46.73 -27.85
CA ILE A 292 38.43 47.98 -28.60
C ILE A 292 38.63 49.17 -27.67
N LEU A 293 37.85 49.31 -26.62
CA LEU A 293 37.97 50.38 -25.64
C LEU A 293 39.30 50.35 -24.87
N ASN A 294 39.78 49.15 -24.50
CA ASN A 294 41.07 48.96 -23.85
C ASN A 294 42.24 49.31 -24.77
N GLN A 295 42.22 48.94 -26.04
CA GLN A 295 43.23 49.25 -27.00
C GLN A 295 43.29 50.79 -27.27
N ALA A 296 42.12 51.42 -27.38
CA ALA A 296 42.04 52.86 -27.58
C ALA A 296 42.57 53.68 -26.38
N SER A 297 42.56 53.10 -25.16
CA SER A 297 43.07 53.77 -23.95
C SER A 297 44.58 53.64 -23.76
N LEU A 298 45.25 52.66 -24.38
CA LEU A 298 46.72 52.40 -24.25
C LEU A 298 47.54 53.07 -25.33
N LEU A 299 46.97 53.38 -26.50
CA LEU A 299 47.66 53.99 -27.62
C LEU A 299 48.30 55.38 -27.35
N PRO A 300 47.81 56.29 -26.44
CA PRO A 300 48.43 57.53 -26.14
C PRO A 300 49.62 57.45 -25.15
N PHE A 301 49.88 56.29 -24.52
CA PHE A 301 50.94 56.15 -23.50
C PHE A 301 52.25 55.55 -24.03
N LEU A 302 52.30 55.16 -25.29
CA LEU A 302 53.44 54.54 -25.94
C LEU A 302 54.11 55.47 -26.97
N ARG A 303 53.78 56.76 -26.95
CA ARG A 303 54.49 57.80 -27.72
C ARG A 303 55.08 58.91 -26.85
#